data_aeafaa42cd839d4cfc28ebe4c4fe3748
#
_entry.id   aeafaa42cd839d4cfc28ebe4c4fe3748
#
_cell.length_a   1.000
_cell.length_b   1.000
_cell.length_c   1.000
_cell.angle_alpha   90.00
_cell.angle_beta   90.00
_cell.angle_gamma   90.00
#
_symmetry.space_group_name_H-M   'P 1'
#
loop_
_entity.id
_entity.type
_entity.pdbx_description
1 polymer ?
#
loop_
_entity_poly.entity_id
_entity_poly.type
_entity_poly.pdbx_seq_one_letter_code
_entity_poly.pdbx_strand_id
1 'polypeptide(L)'
;LTRTIIRQVGDLRKMVDEFSSFARLPKPVFRAEDPVALTRQALFLQEVARPEIAFSFSADTDITSIDCDRHQYGQAMTNVLKNAVEAIEAKQKDSNDDYQGKIAVEISKQDDSILVRIADNGIGLSQDRDRIVEPYVTTREKGTGLGLAIVNKIIEEHGGEMTFMPTQGGGTTVTMRFARDPLAHGRKPEAAE
;
A
#
# COMPACT_ATOMS: atom_id res chain seq x y z
N LEU A 1 10.09 -31.94 -12.64
CA LEU A 1 8.72 -32.17 -12.08
C LEU A 1 8.61 -31.73 -10.61
N THR A 2 9.48 -32.21 -9.71
CA THR A 2 9.43 -31.94 -8.26
C THR A 2 9.56 -30.44 -7.92
N ARG A 3 10.47 -29.69 -8.56
CA ARG A 3 10.63 -28.22 -8.36
C ARG A 3 9.38 -27.43 -8.75
N THR A 4 8.69 -27.84 -9.79
CA THR A 4 7.46 -27.18 -10.26
C THR A 4 6.34 -27.38 -9.25
N ILE A 5 6.20 -28.61 -8.72
CA ILE A 5 5.18 -28.95 -7.70
C ILE A 5 5.45 -28.14 -6.40
N ILE A 6 6.68 -28.12 -5.91
CA ILE A 6 7.04 -27.38 -4.70
C ILE A 6 6.71 -25.89 -4.85
N ARG A 7 7.02 -25.31 -6.01
CA ARG A 7 6.69 -23.89 -6.30
C ARG A 7 5.18 -23.68 -6.33
N GLN A 8 4.40 -24.52 -7.01
CA GLN A 8 2.95 -24.40 -7.09
C GLN A 8 2.27 -24.55 -5.71
N VAL A 9 2.74 -25.48 -4.87
CA VAL A 9 2.26 -25.62 -3.49
C VAL A 9 2.58 -24.40 -2.65
N GLY A 10 3.77 -23.80 -2.82
CA GLY A 10 4.15 -22.54 -2.18
C GLY A 10 3.26 -21.36 -2.61
N ASP A 11 2.98 -21.25 -3.90
CA ASP A 11 2.12 -20.21 -4.45
C ASP A 11 0.66 -20.37 -3.96
N LEU A 12 0.17 -21.61 -3.91
CA LEU A 12 -1.17 -21.93 -3.39
C LEU A 12 -1.30 -21.60 -1.89
N ARG A 13 -0.28 -21.98 -1.10
CA ARG A 13 -0.25 -21.65 0.33
C ARG A 13 -0.31 -20.15 0.55
N LYS A 14 0.50 -19.38 -0.17
CA LYS A 14 0.51 -17.92 -0.11
C LYS A 14 -0.86 -17.32 -0.44
N MET A 15 -1.51 -17.84 -1.49
CA MET A 15 -2.87 -17.42 -1.89
C MET A 15 -3.89 -17.70 -0.79
N VAL A 16 -3.85 -18.87 -0.14
CA VAL A 16 -4.74 -19.24 0.97
C VAL A 16 -4.48 -18.36 2.20
N ASP A 17 -3.21 -18.05 2.52
CA ASP A 17 -2.84 -17.19 3.65
C ASP A 17 -3.33 -15.75 3.41
N GLU A 18 -3.15 -15.20 2.21
CA GLU A 18 -3.63 -13.86 1.84
C GLU A 18 -5.17 -13.81 1.80
N PHE A 19 -5.84 -14.84 1.28
CA PHE A 19 -7.31 -14.95 1.32
C PHE A 19 -7.83 -14.98 2.76
N SER A 20 -7.20 -15.77 3.61
CA SER A 20 -7.56 -15.86 5.03
C SER A 20 -7.39 -14.52 5.74
N SER A 21 -6.32 -13.78 5.42
CA SER A 21 -6.09 -12.43 5.92
C SER A 21 -7.17 -11.45 5.45
N PHE A 22 -7.56 -11.52 4.17
CA PHE A 22 -8.63 -10.68 3.63
C PHE A 22 -10.00 -11.00 4.23
N ALA A 23 -10.36 -12.30 4.31
CA ALA A 23 -11.66 -12.74 4.80
C ALA A 23 -11.84 -12.53 6.31
N ARG A 24 -10.75 -12.52 7.07
CA ARG A 24 -10.73 -12.43 8.54
C ARG A 24 -10.00 -11.20 9.05
N LEU A 25 -9.95 -10.12 8.26
CA LEU A 25 -9.35 -8.88 8.74
C LEU A 25 -10.05 -8.49 10.06
N PRO A 26 -9.34 -8.49 11.21
CA PRO A 26 -9.94 -8.18 12.50
C PRO A 26 -10.42 -6.74 12.50
N LYS A 27 -11.40 -6.42 13.34
CA LYS A 27 -11.81 -5.03 13.53
C LYS A 27 -10.61 -4.22 14.03
N PRO A 28 -10.37 -3.00 13.51
CA PRO A 28 -9.25 -2.20 13.91
C PRO A 28 -9.35 -1.79 15.39
N VAL A 29 -8.20 -1.80 16.07
CA VAL A 29 -8.05 -1.28 17.43
C VAL A 29 -7.35 0.07 17.33
N PHE A 30 -8.13 1.15 17.31
CA PHE A 30 -7.61 2.51 17.18
C PHE A 30 -6.87 2.95 18.43
N ARG A 31 -5.68 3.50 18.24
CA ARG A 31 -4.84 4.14 19.25
C ARG A 31 -4.15 5.35 18.64
N ALA A 32 -3.80 6.31 19.46
CA ALA A 32 -2.96 7.43 19.04
C ALA A 32 -1.56 6.92 18.69
N GLU A 33 -1.22 6.93 17.40
CA GLU A 33 0.04 6.44 16.85
C GLU A 33 0.73 7.53 16.04
N ASP A 34 2.06 7.47 15.96
CA ASP A 34 2.86 8.32 15.09
C ASP A 34 2.95 7.75 13.67
N PRO A 35 2.25 8.33 12.69
CA PRO A 35 2.23 7.79 11.32
C PRO A 35 3.59 7.93 10.62
N VAL A 36 4.38 8.94 10.99
CA VAL A 36 5.73 9.17 10.45
C VAL A 36 6.65 8.04 10.88
N ALA A 37 6.64 7.69 12.17
CA ALA A 37 7.44 6.59 12.72
C ALA A 37 7.03 5.25 12.12
N LEU A 38 5.71 4.97 12.01
CA LEU A 38 5.19 3.73 11.42
C LEU A 38 5.58 3.59 9.95
N THR A 39 5.46 4.66 9.17
CA THR A 39 5.85 4.67 7.76
C THR A 39 7.35 4.46 7.59
N ARG A 40 8.19 5.13 8.38
CA ARG A 40 9.65 4.94 8.36
C ARG A 40 10.04 3.49 8.68
N GLN A 41 9.35 2.86 9.64
CA GLN A 41 9.60 1.46 9.97
C GLN A 41 9.31 0.53 8.78
N ALA A 42 8.19 0.72 8.09
CA ALA A 42 7.84 -0.08 6.92
C ALA A 42 8.81 0.16 5.75
N LEU A 43 9.21 1.42 5.54
CA LEU A 43 10.16 1.82 4.48
C LEU A 43 11.53 1.21 4.72
N PHE A 44 12.05 1.30 5.94
CA PHE A 44 13.38 0.75 6.32
C PHE A 44 13.52 -0.73 5.97
N LEU A 45 12.46 -1.52 6.16
CA LEU A 45 12.48 -2.94 5.80
C LEU A 45 12.68 -3.15 4.29
N GLN A 46 12.11 -2.27 3.46
CA GLN A 46 12.29 -2.34 2.00
C GLN A 46 13.67 -1.83 1.58
N GLU A 47 14.18 -0.77 2.20
CA GLU A 47 15.53 -0.23 1.95
C GLU A 47 16.60 -1.29 2.20
N VAL A 48 16.49 -2.01 3.32
CA VAL A 48 17.44 -3.10 3.66
C VAL A 48 17.33 -4.28 2.70
N ALA A 49 16.10 -4.62 2.30
CA ALA A 49 15.85 -5.76 1.40
C ALA A 49 16.20 -5.48 -0.07
N ARG A 50 16.22 -4.21 -0.49
CA ARG A 50 16.38 -3.75 -1.88
C ARG A 50 17.34 -2.58 -1.99
N PRO A 51 18.64 -2.79 -1.69
CA PRO A 51 19.64 -1.71 -1.71
C PRO A 51 19.88 -1.12 -3.11
N GLU A 52 19.44 -1.81 -4.17
CA GLU A 52 19.51 -1.37 -5.57
C GLU A 52 18.46 -0.32 -5.93
N ILE A 53 17.39 -0.16 -5.12
CA ILE A 53 16.34 0.83 -5.34
C ILE A 53 16.65 2.08 -4.51
N ALA A 54 16.54 3.25 -5.14
CA ALA A 54 16.69 4.52 -4.44
C ALA A 54 15.38 4.90 -3.74
N PHE A 55 15.40 4.94 -2.41
CA PHE A 55 14.27 5.37 -1.60
C PHE A 55 14.46 6.81 -1.14
N SER A 56 13.37 7.57 -1.08
CA SER A 56 13.32 8.89 -0.48
C SER A 56 12.10 9.02 0.42
N PHE A 57 12.25 9.80 1.50
CA PHE A 57 11.19 10.02 2.47
C PHE A 57 11.11 11.49 2.86
N SER A 58 9.89 12.04 2.86
CA SER A 58 9.58 13.37 3.39
C SER A 58 8.29 13.33 4.19
N ALA A 59 8.18 14.21 5.18
CA ALA A 59 6.97 14.39 5.97
C ALA A 59 6.84 15.84 6.41
N ASP A 60 5.61 16.35 6.46
CA ASP A 60 5.33 17.67 7.04
C ASP A 60 5.71 17.70 8.53
N THR A 61 6.20 18.83 8.98
CA THR A 61 6.73 18.98 10.36
C THR A 61 5.64 19.09 11.42
N ASP A 62 4.42 19.39 11.04
CA ASP A 62 3.27 19.58 11.93
C ASP A 62 2.34 18.35 12.01
N ILE A 63 2.79 17.20 11.47
CA ILE A 63 2.09 15.93 11.63
C ILE A 63 2.27 15.45 13.06
N THR A 64 1.16 15.30 13.73
CA THR A 64 1.07 14.73 15.08
C THR A 64 0.55 13.29 15.00
N SER A 65 0.04 12.75 16.12
CA SER A 65 -0.61 11.44 16.14
C SER A 65 -1.92 11.42 15.34
N ILE A 66 -2.23 10.24 14.82
CA ILE A 66 -3.54 9.87 14.28
C ILE A 66 -4.06 8.67 15.06
N ASP A 67 -5.38 8.50 15.10
CA ASP A 67 -5.98 7.28 15.65
C ASP A 67 -6.01 6.20 14.58
N CYS A 68 -5.13 5.22 14.72
CA CYS A 68 -5.06 4.09 13.77
C CYS A 68 -4.74 2.77 14.47
N ASP A 69 -5.05 1.67 13.79
CA ASP A 69 -4.54 0.35 14.17
C ASP A 69 -3.12 0.19 13.59
N ARG A 70 -2.13 0.09 14.47
CA ARG A 70 -0.70 -0.01 14.12
C ARG A 70 -0.41 -1.17 13.15
N HIS A 71 -1.02 -2.34 13.37
CA HIS A 71 -0.76 -3.52 12.55
C HIS A 71 -1.37 -3.38 11.16
N GLN A 72 -2.61 -2.90 11.09
CA GLN A 72 -3.29 -2.67 9.82
C GLN A 72 -2.62 -1.56 9.03
N TYR A 73 -2.22 -0.46 9.68
CA TYR A 73 -1.43 0.60 9.05
C TYR A 73 -0.13 0.05 8.45
N GLY A 74 0.64 -0.70 9.23
CA GLY A 74 1.87 -1.34 8.77
C GLY A 74 1.64 -2.33 7.62
N GLN A 75 0.54 -3.08 7.66
CA GLN A 75 0.15 -3.99 6.58
C GLN A 75 -0.19 -3.24 5.28
N ALA A 76 -0.92 -2.13 5.37
CA ALA A 76 -1.22 -1.28 4.21
C ALA A 76 0.07 -0.73 3.59
N MET A 77 0.98 -0.16 4.40
CA MET A 77 2.28 0.34 3.95
C MET A 77 3.09 -0.75 3.25
N THR A 78 3.24 -1.92 3.89
CA THR A 78 4.00 -3.05 3.35
C THR A 78 3.45 -3.53 2.01
N ASN A 79 2.13 -3.64 1.87
CA ASN A 79 1.50 -4.08 0.62
C ASN A 79 1.72 -3.08 -0.52
N VAL A 80 1.58 -1.78 -0.28
CA VAL A 80 1.79 -0.76 -1.31
C VAL A 80 3.26 -0.66 -1.70
N LEU A 81 4.19 -0.64 -0.72
CA LEU A 81 5.62 -0.61 -0.99
C LEU A 81 6.09 -1.84 -1.76
N LYS A 82 5.60 -3.03 -1.40
CA LYS A 82 5.88 -4.26 -2.14
C LYS A 82 5.40 -4.17 -3.60
N ASN A 83 4.21 -3.62 -3.82
CA ASN A 83 3.70 -3.42 -5.18
C ASN A 83 4.58 -2.46 -5.99
N ALA A 84 5.09 -1.39 -5.38
CA ALA A 84 6.03 -0.47 -6.02
C ALA A 84 7.35 -1.14 -6.39
N VAL A 85 7.91 -1.92 -5.47
CA VAL A 85 9.14 -2.72 -5.72
C VAL A 85 8.93 -3.70 -6.88
N GLU A 86 7.85 -4.46 -6.88
CA GLU A 86 7.54 -5.42 -7.95
C GLU A 86 7.32 -4.73 -9.31
N ALA A 87 6.74 -3.53 -9.34
CA ALA A 87 6.58 -2.74 -10.56
C ALA A 87 7.93 -2.27 -11.12
N ILE A 88 8.88 -1.91 -10.24
CA ILE A 88 10.26 -1.56 -10.60
C ILE A 88 11.01 -2.77 -11.13
N GLU A 89 10.93 -3.92 -10.44
CA GLU A 89 11.56 -5.18 -10.87
C GLU A 89 11.06 -5.63 -12.26
N ALA A 90 9.75 -5.46 -12.51
CA ALA A 90 9.18 -5.78 -13.81
C ALA A 90 9.73 -4.87 -14.91
N LYS A 91 9.84 -3.56 -14.67
CA LYS A 91 10.43 -2.61 -15.63
C LYS A 91 11.90 -2.84 -15.86
N GLN A 92 12.64 -3.20 -14.82
CA GLN A 92 14.09 -3.45 -14.90
C GLN A 92 14.43 -4.61 -15.84
N LYS A 93 13.57 -5.62 -15.94
CA LYS A 93 13.74 -6.76 -16.85
C LYS A 93 13.69 -6.36 -18.33
N ASP A 94 12.90 -5.32 -18.64
CA ASP A 94 12.68 -4.84 -20.01
C ASP A 94 13.47 -3.57 -20.35
N SER A 95 14.23 -3.03 -19.36
CA SER A 95 14.97 -1.78 -19.48
C SER A 95 16.47 -2.02 -19.72
N ASN A 96 17.14 -1.02 -20.28
CA ASN A 96 18.60 -1.01 -20.44
C ASN A 96 19.31 -0.81 -19.09
N ASP A 97 20.64 -1.03 -19.05
CA ASP A 97 21.49 -0.98 -17.84
C ASP A 97 21.45 0.36 -17.07
N ASP A 98 20.98 1.44 -17.69
CA ASP A 98 20.89 2.78 -17.07
C ASP A 98 19.62 3.01 -16.22
N TYR A 99 18.69 2.05 -16.15
CA TYR A 99 17.47 2.21 -15.37
C TYR A 99 17.73 2.02 -13.89
N GLN A 100 17.48 3.07 -13.10
CA GLN A 100 17.48 3.00 -11.64
C GLN A 100 16.05 3.08 -11.09
N GLY A 101 15.66 2.06 -10.33
CA GLY A 101 14.41 2.05 -9.59
C GLY A 101 14.38 3.13 -8.52
N LYS A 102 13.26 3.86 -8.41
CA LYS A 102 13.06 4.92 -7.42
C LYS A 102 11.69 4.78 -6.78
N ILE A 103 11.65 4.92 -5.46
CA ILE A 103 10.42 5.01 -4.67
C ILE A 103 10.51 6.25 -3.79
N ALA A 104 9.54 7.15 -3.92
CA ALA A 104 9.38 8.32 -3.06
C ALA A 104 8.17 8.13 -2.15
N VAL A 105 8.36 8.35 -0.85
CA VAL A 105 7.30 8.31 0.16
C VAL A 105 7.18 9.70 0.78
N GLU A 106 5.98 10.24 0.75
CA GLU A 106 5.65 11.56 1.30
C GLU A 106 4.46 11.44 2.23
N ILE A 107 4.55 12.06 3.41
CA ILE A 107 3.41 12.23 4.31
C ILE A 107 3.11 13.71 4.43
N SER A 108 1.87 14.09 4.12
CA SER A 108 1.39 15.45 4.24
C SER A 108 0.11 15.52 5.06
N LYS A 109 -0.09 16.66 5.70
CA LYS A 109 -1.31 16.95 6.44
C LYS A 109 -2.32 17.60 5.52
N GLN A 110 -3.56 17.17 5.58
CA GLN A 110 -4.66 17.77 4.86
C GLN A 110 -5.90 17.80 5.75
N ASP A 111 -6.28 19.00 6.22
CA ASP A 111 -7.40 19.19 7.13
C ASP A 111 -7.36 18.24 8.33
N ASP A 112 -8.41 17.43 8.52
CA ASP A 112 -8.49 16.41 9.56
C ASP A 112 -8.01 15.00 9.09
N SER A 113 -7.09 14.96 8.14
CA SER A 113 -6.55 13.74 7.57
C SER A 113 -5.05 13.85 7.35
N ILE A 114 -4.40 12.72 7.20
CA ILE A 114 -3.07 12.65 6.60
C ILE A 114 -3.14 11.96 5.25
N LEU A 115 -2.31 12.39 4.33
CA LEU A 115 -2.08 11.73 3.06
C LEU A 115 -0.72 11.04 3.10
N VAL A 116 -0.69 9.77 2.80
CA VAL A 116 0.55 9.02 2.54
C VAL A 116 0.61 8.72 1.06
N ARG A 117 1.58 9.34 0.39
CA ARG A 117 1.82 9.19 -1.04
C ARG A 117 3.04 8.32 -1.27
N ILE A 118 2.90 7.29 -2.07
CA ILE A 118 3.98 6.39 -2.48
C ILE A 118 4.04 6.42 -4.01
N ALA A 119 5.12 6.97 -4.54
CA ALA A 119 5.36 7.10 -5.97
C ALA A 119 6.53 6.22 -6.40
N ASP A 120 6.31 5.36 -7.39
CA ASP A 120 7.35 4.56 -8.03
C ASP A 120 7.59 5.01 -9.49
N ASN A 121 8.71 4.63 -10.07
CA ASN A 121 9.02 4.80 -11.48
C ASN A 121 8.99 3.48 -12.26
N GLY A 122 8.23 2.49 -11.78
CA GLY A 122 8.10 1.16 -12.38
C GLY A 122 7.32 1.13 -13.70
N ILE A 123 6.72 -0.01 -14.01
CA ILE A 123 5.96 -0.22 -15.26
C ILE A 123 4.66 0.60 -15.35
N GLY A 124 4.19 1.16 -14.22
CA GLY A 124 2.92 1.88 -14.15
C GLY A 124 1.69 0.96 -14.06
N LEU A 125 0.52 1.60 -14.15
CA LEU A 125 -0.78 0.92 -14.07
C LEU A 125 -1.22 0.44 -15.45
N SER A 126 -1.91 -0.72 -15.47
CA SER A 126 -2.67 -1.17 -16.64
C SER A 126 -3.86 -0.23 -16.93
N GLN A 127 -4.47 -0.37 -18.11
CA GLN A 127 -5.61 0.48 -18.52
C GLN A 127 -6.86 0.32 -17.64
N ASP A 128 -7.02 -0.83 -16.96
CA ASP A 128 -8.16 -1.13 -16.08
C ASP A 128 -7.96 -0.60 -14.65
N ARG A 129 -7.73 0.71 -14.52
CA ARG A 129 -7.40 1.35 -13.21
C ARG A 129 -8.50 1.20 -12.17
N ASP A 130 -9.76 1.24 -12.58
CA ASP A 130 -10.91 1.22 -11.68
C ASP A 130 -11.10 -0.15 -10.99
N ARG A 131 -10.50 -1.20 -11.56
CA ARG A 131 -10.61 -2.56 -11.04
C ARG A 131 -9.42 -3.02 -10.20
N ILE A 132 -8.40 -2.18 -10.04
CA ILE A 132 -7.15 -2.56 -9.34
C ILE A 132 -7.38 -2.94 -7.87
N VAL A 133 -8.40 -2.37 -7.23
CA VAL A 133 -8.78 -2.65 -5.85
C VAL A 133 -9.76 -3.82 -5.70
N GLU A 134 -10.30 -4.34 -6.79
CA GLU A 134 -11.16 -5.51 -6.75
C GLU A 134 -10.35 -6.75 -6.36
N PRO A 135 -10.88 -7.60 -5.45
CA PRO A 135 -10.23 -8.86 -5.11
C PRO A 135 -9.99 -9.73 -6.36
N TYR A 136 -8.85 -10.40 -6.41
CA TYR A 136 -8.42 -11.29 -7.50
C TYR A 136 -8.12 -10.62 -8.85
N VAL A 137 -8.19 -9.29 -8.94
CA VAL A 137 -7.76 -8.57 -10.14
C VAL A 137 -6.25 -8.33 -10.05
N THR A 138 -5.52 -8.95 -10.97
CA THR A 138 -4.07 -8.77 -11.09
C THR A 138 -3.64 -8.96 -12.54
N THR A 139 -2.72 -8.11 -12.99
CA THR A 139 -2.04 -8.25 -14.28
C THR A 139 -0.72 -9.01 -14.15
N ARG A 140 -0.39 -9.49 -12.93
CA ARG A 140 0.89 -10.12 -12.61
C ARG A 140 0.76 -11.64 -12.62
N GLU A 141 1.69 -12.33 -13.28
CA GLU A 141 1.73 -13.79 -13.35
C GLU A 141 1.77 -14.50 -11.98
N LYS A 142 2.28 -13.82 -10.94
CA LYS A 142 2.43 -14.36 -9.58
C LYS A 142 1.67 -13.57 -8.51
N GLY A 143 0.84 -12.61 -8.90
CA GLY A 143 0.05 -11.82 -7.98
C GLY A 143 -1.26 -12.51 -7.62
N THR A 144 -1.64 -12.49 -6.33
CA THR A 144 -2.93 -13.02 -5.86
C THR A 144 -4.09 -12.08 -6.15
N GLY A 145 -3.79 -10.79 -6.42
CA GLY A 145 -4.80 -9.74 -6.59
C GLY A 145 -5.50 -9.33 -5.30
N LEU A 146 -5.00 -9.78 -4.14
CA LEU A 146 -5.61 -9.48 -2.83
C LEU A 146 -4.92 -8.34 -2.08
N GLY A 147 -3.65 -8.04 -2.40
CA GLY A 147 -2.88 -7.05 -1.66
C GLY A 147 -3.52 -5.66 -1.63
N LEU A 148 -3.94 -5.12 -2.77
CA LEU A 148 -4.61 -3.81 -2.84
C LEU A 148 -6.05 -3.84 -2.32
N ALA A 149 -6.77 -4.96 -2.45
CA ALA A 149 -8.08 -5.13 -1.84
C ALA A 149 -7.99 -5.08 -0.30
N ILE A 150 -6.96 -5.70 0.29
CA ILE A 150 -6.67 -5.61 1.73
C ILE A 150 -6.38 -4.15 2.11
N VAL A 151 -5.52 -3.46 1.36
CA VAL A 151 -5.22 -2.04 1.62
C VAL A 151 -6.47 -1.19 1.57
N ASN A 152 -7.29 -1.33 0.52
CA ASN A 152 -8.54 -0.57 0.39
C ASN A 152 -9.47 -0.77 1.58
N LYS A 153 -9.66 -2.01 2.01
CA LYS A 153 -10.47 -2.32 3.19
C LYS A 153 -9.91 -1.70 4.47
N ILE A 154 -8.60 -1.75 4.69
CA ILE A 154 -7.95 -1.09 5.82
C ILE A 154 -8.21 0.41 5.79
N ILE A 155 -8.00 1.06 4.63
CA ILE A 155 -8.19 2.49 4.47
C ILE A 155 -9.64 2.90 4.71
N GLU A 156 -10.61 2.17 4.19
CA GLU A 156 -12.04 2.39 4.44
C GLU A 156 -12.39 2.29 5.93
N GLU A 157 -11.88 1.28 6.63
CA GLU A 157 -12.07 1.10 8.07
C GLU A 157 -11.40 2.22 8.89
N HIS A 158 -10.38 2.89 8.35
CA HIS A 158 -9.72 4.07 8.91
C HIS A 158 -10.34 5.40 8.44
N GLY A 159 -11.56 5.36 7.88
CA GLY A 159 -12.30 6.55 7.46
C GLY A 159 -11.67 7.29 6.27
N GLY A 160 -10.89 6.59 5.47
CA GLY A 160 -10.13 7.15 4.38
C GLY A 160 -10.54 6.65 3.00
N GLU A 161 -9.70 6.95 2.05
CA GLU A 161 -9.81 6.51 0.66
C GLU A 161 -8.41 6.32 0.04
N MET A 162 -8.34 5.52 -1.01
CA MET A 162 -7.13 5.26 -1.76
C MET A 162 -7.31 5.64 -3.23
N THR A 163 -6.34 6.36 -3.79
CA THR A 163 -6.37 6.79 -5.19
C THR A 163 -5.06 6.42 -5.89
N PHE A 164 -5.14 6.27 -7.22
CA PHE A 164 -4.04 5.90 -8.08
C PHE A 164 -3.88 6.91 -9.21
N MET A 165 -2.65 7.35 -9.44
CA MET A 165 -2.30 8.25 -10.55
C MET A 165 -1.01 7.78 -11.22
N PRO A 166 -0.84 8.06 -12.52
CA PRO A 166 0.47 7.87 -13.16
C PRO A 166 1.50 8.80 -12.53
N THR A 167 2.70 8.29 -12.27
CA THR A 167 3.83 9.11 -11.87
C THR A 167 4.38 9.86 -13.09
N GLN A 168 4.77 11.12 -12.92
CA GLN A 168 5.43 11.88 -13.97
C GLN A 168 6.74 11.19 -14.37
N GLY A 169 6.90 10.89 -15.66
CA GLY A 169 8.05 10.14 -16.17
C GLY A 169 7.88 8.61 -16.14
N GLY A 170 6.73 8.12 -15.74
CA GLY A 170 6.38 6.68 -15.69
C GLY A 170 6.27 6.14 -14.28
N GLY A 171 5.53 5.04 -14.13
CA GLY A 171 5.25 4.41 -12.84
C GLY A 171 3.89 4.77 -12.27
N THR A 172 3.69 4.51 -10.98
CA THR A 172 2.43 4.69 -10.26
C THR A 172 2.63 5.52 -9.01
N THR A 173 1.70 6.42 -8.75
CA THR A 173 1.56 7.09 -7.47
C THR A 173 0.30 6.59 -6.79
N VAL A 174 0.46 5.97 -5.63
CA VAL A 174 -0.64 5.56 -4.73
C VAL A 174 -0.74 6.60 -3.63
N THR A 175 -1.93 7.17 -3.44
CA THR A 175 -2.22 8.09 -2.33
C THR A 175 -3.24 7.43 -1.41
N MET A 176 -2.88 7.26 -0.14
CA MET A 176 -3.73 6.76 0.92
C MET A 176 -4.06 7.89 1.87
N ARG A 177 -5.35 8.18 2.03
CA ARG A 177 -5.85 9.13 3.01
C ARG A 177 -6.28 8.39 4.27
N PHE A 178 -5.80 8.80 5.42
CA PHE A 178 -6.24 8.33 6.74
C PHE A 178 -6.92 9.46 7.48
N ALA A 179 -8.14 9.24 7.96
CA ALA A 179 -8.78 10.21 8.85
C ALA A 179 -7.99 10.31 10.15
N ARG A 180 -7.88 11.52 10.71
CA ARG A 180 -7.21 11.72 12.01
C ARG A 180 -7.97 11.06 13.14
N ASP A 181 -9.31 11.10 13.07
CA ASP A 181 -10.23 10.41 13.98
C ASP A 181 -11.22 9.60 13.13
N PRO A 182 -10.94 8.30 12.87
CA PRO A 182 -11.81 7.44 12.07
C PRO A 182 -13.21 7.26 12.67
N LEU A 183 -13.32 7.33 13.99
CA LEU A 183 -14.61 7.13 14.69
C LEU A 183 -15.54 8.34 14.52
N ALA A 184 -15.00 9.55 14.37
CA ALA A 184 -15.79 10.73 14.08
C ALA A 184 -16.37 10.69 12.65
N HIS A 185 -15.65 10.10 11.69
CA HIS A 185 -16.08 9.99 10.28
C HIS A 185 -17.10 8.87 10.05
N GLY A 186 -17.18 7.87 10.93
CA GLY A 186 -18.15 6.77 10.87
C GLY A 186 -19.54 7.09 11.45
N ARG A 187 -19.69 8.22 12.14
CA ARG A 187 -20.99 8.70 12.60
C ARG A 187 -21.68 9.43 11.45
N LYS A 188 -22.55 8.71 10.70
CA LYS A 188 -23.60 9.39 9.94
C LYS A 188 -24.35 10.28 10.94
N PRO A 189 -24.65 11.57 10.61
CA PRO A 189 -25.52 12.38 11.46
C PRO A 189 -26.84 11.62 11.57
N GLU A 190 -27.20 11.24 12.80
CA GLU A 190 -28.53 10.77 13.11
C GLU A 190 -29.47 11.90 12.69
N ALA A 191 -30.34 11.61 11.71
CA ALA A 191 -31.35 12.57 11.29
C ALA A 191 -32.16 12.95 12.53
N ALA A 192 -32.09 14.22 12.91
CA ALA A 192 -32.97 14.80 13.93
C ALA A 192 -34.40 14.66 13.43
N GLU A 193 -35.19 13.85 14.12
CA GLU A 193 -36.65 13.84 14.04
C GLU A 193 -37.23 15.11 14.67
#